data_d339d176a9179a4455c580078d72ff12
#
_entry.id   d339d176a9179a4455c580078d72ff12
#
_cell.length_a   1.000
_cell.length_b   1.000
_cell.length_c   1.000
_cell.angle_alpha   90.00
_cell.angle_beta   90.00
_cell.angle_gamma   90.00
#
_symmetry.space_group_name_H-M   'P 1'
#
loop_
_entity.id
_entity.type
_entity.pdbx_description
1 polymer ?
#
loop_
_entity_poly.entity_id
_entity_poly.type
_entity_poly.pdbx_seq_one_letter_code
_entity_poly.pdbx_strand_id
1 'polypeptide(L)'
;MIKRFLLFFVFIFIGCAGLPISSVGPQGEPGPAGAKGPPGPKGTRGNDGKSVPLELIEKIENSLNSAGNSESIVGSVAYSFGIAPRITGFIYLTSFGKLYKLENKNPQKLGNNIEFVTQISKTQKFISLGRTTYGDDITQFFTAVTESGKIFTSEDLKSWNENANIPISN
;
A
#
# COMPACT_ATOMS: atom_id res chain seq x y z
N MET A 1 -34.27 33.16 25.73
CA MET A 1 -34.75 34.16 24.76
C MET A 1 -35.02 33.48 23.44
N ILE A 2 -36.13 32.77 23.38
CA ILE A 2 -36.65 32.07 22.20
C ILE A 2 -38.01 32.66 21.99
N LYS A 3 -38.18 33.49 20.99
CA LYS A 3 -39.45 33.96 20.43
C LYS A 3 -39.11 35.05 19.40
N ARG A 4 -39.10 34.72 18.15
CA ARG A 4 -39.29 35.64 17.03
C ARG A 4 -38.69 35.09 15.75
N PHE A 5 -39.27 34.00 15.24
CA PHE A 5 -39.14 33.69 13.81
C PHE A 5 -40.23 32.70 13.39
N LEU A 6 -41.49 33.13 13.61
CA LEU A 6 -42.63 32.35 13.13
C LEU A 6 -43.69 33.34 12.71
N LEU A 7 -43.49 33.93 11.52
CA LEU A 7 -44.50 34.78 10.88
C LEU A 7 -44.00 35.23 9.50
N PHE A 8 -43.95 34.29 8.55
CA PHE A 8 -43.89 34.70 7.11
C PHE A 8 -44.10 33.48 6.21
N PHE A 9 -45.25 32.79 6.41
CA PHE A 9 -45.67 31.80 5.41
C PHE A 9 -47.18 31.67 5.43
N VAL A 10 -47.88 32.77 5.13
CA VAL A 10 -49.31 32.75 4.77
C VAL A 10 -49.50 33.84 3.72
N PHE A 11 -50.19 33.51 2.71
CA PHE A 11 -50.65 34.31 1.55
C PHE A 11 -49.79 34.21 0.30
N ILE A 12 -50.18 33.28 -0.57
CA ILE A 12 -50.62 33.57 -1.94
C ILE A 12 -51.39 32.30 -2.41
N PHE A 13 -52.70 32.24 -2.08
CA PHE A 13 -53.70 31.54 -2.87
C PHE A 13 -54.65 32.61 -3.40
N ILE A 14 -54.45 33.07 -4.58
CA ILE A 14 -55.42 33.84 -5.34
C ILE A 14 -55.64 33.10 -6.65
N GLY A 15 -56.87 32.68 -6.83
CA GLY A 15 -57.36 31.88 -7.90
C GLY A 15 -57.27 32.50 -9.30
N CYS A 16 -57.18 31.67 -10.27
CA CYS A 16 -57.52 31.97 -11.65
C CYS A 16 -58.82 31.27 -11.97
N ALA A 17 -59.85 32.12 -12.13
CA ALA A 17 -61.16 31.73 -12.67
C ALA A 17 -61.01 31.29 -14.14
N GLY A 18 -61.74 30.22 -14.46
CA GLY A 18 -61.73 29.56 -15.76
C GLY A 18 -62.16 30.44 -16.93
N LEU A 19 -61.49 30.25 -18.02
CA LEU A 19 -61.91 30.65 -19.34
C LEU A 19 -62.51 29.41 -20.05
N PRO A 20 -63.59 29.54 -20.84
CA PRO A 20 -64.17 28.39 -21.52
C PRO A 20 -63.25 27.88 -22.61
N ILE A 21 -62.87 26.59 -22.46
CA ILE A 21 -62.07 25.90 -23.42
C ILE A 21 -62.95 25.54 -24.63
N SER A 22 -62.63 26.15 -25.78
CA SER A 22 -63.10 25.66 -27.06
C SER A 22 -62.79 24.17 -27.19
N SER A 23 -63.79 23.38 -27.46
CA SER A 23 -63.61 21.94 -27.73
C SER A 23 -62.85 21.75 -29.04
N VAL A 24 -61.53 21.61 -28.91
CA VAL A 24 -60.69 21.06 -29.99
C VAL A 24 -61.04 19.57 -30.05
N GLY A 25 -61.42 19.08 -31.22
CA GLY A 25 -61.71 17.67 -31.43
C GLY A 25 -60.51 16.79 -31.05
N PRO A 26 -60.74 15.51 -30.72
CA PRO A 26 -59.64 14.60 -30.31
C PRO A 26 -58.57 14.54 -31.40
N GLN A 27 -57.33 14.67 -30.97
CA GLN A 27 -56.16 14.56 -31.85
C GLN A 27 -56.16 13.13 -32.40
N GLY A 28 -55.98 12.98 -33.72
CA GLY A 28 -55.86 11.65 -34.35
C GLY A 28 -54.69 10.84 -33.74
N GLU A 29 -54.91 9.53 -33.73
CA GLU A 29 -53.92 8.60 -33.20
C GLU A 29 -52.55 8.77 -33.91
N PRO A 30 -51.41 8.70 -33.18
CA PRO A 30 -50.09 8.70 -33.80
C PRO A 30 -49.96 7.54 -34.78
N GLY A 31 -49.39 7.80 -35.95
CA GLY A 31 -49.09 6.75 -36.92
C GLY A 31 -48.20 5.66 -36.34
N PRO A 32 -48.24 4.43 -36.87
CA PRO A 32 -47.42 3.33 -36.41
C PRO A 32 -45.94 3.68 -36.50
N ALA A 33 -45.15 3.26 -35.48
CA ALA A 33 -43.72 3.45 -35.47
C ALA A 33 -43.08 2.82 -36.70
N GLY A 34 -42.14 3.52 -37.32
CA GLY A 34 -41.38 3.02 -38.47
C GLY A 34 -40.61 1.72 -38.14
N ALA A 35 -40.47 0.86 -39.12
CA ALA A 35 -39.72 -0.38 -38.96
C ALA A 35 -38.29 -0.11 -38.48
N LYS A 36 -37.81 -0.91 -37.50
CA LYS A 36 -36.45 -0.86 -37.01
C LYS A 36 -35.47 -1.12 -38.14
N GLY A 37 -34.48 -0.26 -38.31
CA GLY A 37 -33.45 -0.42 -39.31
C GLY A 37 -32.66 -1.74 -39.14
N PRO A 38 -32.09 -2.25 -40.21
CA PRO A 38 -31.30 -3.49 -40.15
C PRO A 38 -30.10 -3.32 -39.20
N PRO A 39 -29.66 -4.39 -38.53
CA PRO A 39 -28.42 -4.35 -37.72
C PRO A 39 -27.23 -3.89 -38.55
N GLY A 40 -26.35 -3.08 -37.97
CA GLY A 40 -25.12 -2.67 -38.60
C GLY A 40 -24.21 -3.89 -38.94
N PRO A 41 -23.32 -3.76 -39.90
CA PRO A 41 -22.37 -4.81 -40.25
C PRO A 41 -21.52 -5.18 -39.04
N LYS A 42 -21.23 -6.47 -38.89
CA LYS A 42 -20.33 -6.99 -37.84
C LYS A 42 -18.97 -6.33 -37.97
N GLY A 43 -18.39 -5.83 -36.90
CA GLY A 43 -17.05 -5.25 -36.89
C GLY A 43 -16.01 -6.24 -37.43
N THR A 44 -15.00 -5.72 -38.11
CA THR A 44 -13.87 -6.50 -38.60
C THR A 44 -13.12 -7.15 -37.44
N ARG A 45 -12.68 -8.39 -37.66
CA ARG A 45 -11.80 -9.08 -36.66
C ARG A 45 -10.56 -8.24 -36.42
N GLY A 46 -10.20 -8.04 -35.14
CA GLY A 46 -8.94 -7.38 -34.76
C GLY A 46 -7.74 -8.13 -35.37
N ASN A 47 -6.69 -7.39 -35.65
CA ASN A 47 -5.41 -8.00 -36.10
C ASN A 47 -4.91 -8.97 -35.03
N ASP A 48 -4.39 -10.09 -35.46
CA ASP A 48 -3.73 -11.04 -34.55
C ASP A 48 -2.56 -10.31 -33.88
N GLY A 49 -2.49 -10.43 -32.53
CA GLY A 49 -1.41 -9.82 -31.76
C GLY A 49 -0.05 -10.32 -32.29
N LYS A 50 0.91 -9.42 -32.38
CA LYS A 50 2.29 -9.80 -32.72
C LYS A 50 2.83 -10.65 -31.56
N SER A 51 3.36 -11.84 -31.89
CA SER A 51 4.09 -12.67 -30.93
C SER A 51 5.25 -11.88 -30.35
N VAL A 52 5.44 -11.96 -29.04
CA VAL A 52 6.58 -11.33 -28.37
C VAL A 52 7.84 -12.04 -28.84
N PRO A 53 8.88 -11.33 -29.33
CA PRO A 53 10.13 -11.94 -29.71
C PRO A 53 10.75 -12.74 -28.57
N LEU A 54 11.28 -13.94 -28.88
CA LEU A 54 11.89 -14.83 -27.87
C LEU A 54 13.02 -14.12 -27.08
N GLU A 55 13.83 -13.32 -27.77
CA GLU A 55 14.90 -12.50 -27.15
C GLU A 55 14.40 -11.56 -26.08
N LEU A 56 13.17 -11.02 -26.23
CA LEU A 56 12.58 -10.14 -25.22
C LEU A 56 12.12 -10.95 -24.00
N ILE A 57 11.60 -12.15 -24.21
CA ILE A 57 11.22 -13.07 -23.12
C ILE A 57 12.46 -13.45 -22.32
N GLU A 58 13.53 -13.89 -22.98
CA GLU A 58 14.80 -14.21 -22.32
C GLU A 58 15.39 -13.02 -21.55
N LYS A 59 15.30 -11.81 -22.13
CA LYS A 59 15.77 -10.59 -21.46
C LYS A 59 14.94 -10.27 -20.22
N ILE A 60 13.63 -10.47 -20.26
CA ILE A 60 12.74 -10.31 -19.11
C ILE A 60 13.06 -11.36 -18.03
N GLU A 61 13.20 -12.62 -18.40
CA GLU A 61 13.56 -13.70 -17.49
C GLU A 61 14.90 -13.46 -16.81
N ASN A 62 15.93 -13.07 -17.57
CA ASN A 62 17.24 -12.71 -17.01
C ASN A 62 17.15 -11.49 -16.08
N SER A 63 16.32 -10.51 -16.40
CA SER A 63 16.10 -9.33 -15.52
C SER A 63 15.38 -9.72 -14.24
N LEU A 64 14.36 -10.59 -14.30
CA LEU A 64 13.64 -11.10 -13.13
C LEU A 64 14.54 -11.95 -12.24
N ASN A 65 15.34 -12.84 -12.82
CA ASN A 65 16.29 -13.66 -12.10
C ASN A 65 17.40 -12.81 -11.44
N SER A 66 17.86 -11.76 -12.11
CA SER A 66 18.83 -10.82 -11.55
C SER A 66 18.21 -9.98 -10.43
N ALA A 67 16.96 -9.54 -10.58
CA ALA A 67 16.22 -8.81 -9.54
C ALA A 67 15.97 -9.68 -8.29
N GLY A 68 15.68 -10.97 -8.48
CA GLY A 68 15.50 -11.92 -7.36
C GLY A 68 16.79 -12.23 -6.59
N ASN A 69 17.95 -11.99 -7.18
CA ASN A 69 19.26 -12.16 -6.55
C ASN A 69 19.92 -10.83 -6.11
N SER A 70 19.30 -9.69 -6.37
CA SER A 70 19.82 -8.41 -5.91
C SER A 70 19.56 -8.21 -4.42
N GLU A 71 20.58 -7.71 -3.71
CA GLU A 71 20.42 -7.34 -2.31
C GLU A 71 19.58 -6.06 -2.19
N SER A 72 18.59 -6.08 -1.33
CA SER A 72 17.68 -4.94 -1.07
C SER A 72 17.48 -4.74 0.42
N ILE A 73 17.06 -3.54 0.82
CA ILE A 73 16.68 -3.27 2.22
C ILE A 73 15.25 -3.79 2.41
N VAL A 74 15.07 -4.69 3.39
CA VAL A 74 13.79 -5.34 3.70
C VAL A 74 13.18 -4.87 5.02
N GLY A 75 13.91 -4.11 5.82
CA GLY A 75 13.38 -3.56 7.06
C GLY A 75 14.25 -2.46 7.63
N SER A 76 13.61 -1.53 8.33
CA SER A 76 14.26 -0.48 9.11
C SER A 76 13.49 -0.27 10.40
N VAL A 77 14.21 -0.20 11.52
CA VAL A 77 13.63 0.11 12.84
C VAL A 77 14.51 1.08 13.60
N ALA A 78 13.88 1.96 14.36
CA ALA A 78 14.59 2.84 15.29
C ALA A 78 14.98 2.06 16.55
N TYR A 79 16.09 2.43 17.17
CA TYR A 79 16.52 1.85 18.45
C TYR A 79 17.14 2.90 19.36
N SER A 80 17.27 2.53 20.64
CA SER A 80 17.88 3.38 21.63
C SER A 80 18.55 2.55 22.72
N PHE A 81 19.82 2.77 22.98
CA PHE A 81 20.57 2.12 24.04
C PHE A 81 21.16 3.12 25.03
N GLY A 82 21.30 2.67 26.28
CA GLY A 82 21.92 3.43 27.35
C GLY A 82 21.00 4.53 27.92
N ILE A 83 21.40 5.08 29.07
CA ILE A 83 20.70 6.14 29.77
C ILE A 83 21.47 7.45 29.66
N ALA A 84 22.80 7.41 29.87
CA ALA A 84 23.67 8.58 29.79
C ALA A 84 25.11 8.15 29.39
N PRO A 85 25.56 8.35 28.15
CA PRO A 85 24.80 8.94 27.04
C PRO A 85 23.77 7.98 26.46
N ARG A 86 22.65 8.51 25.97
CA ARG A 86 21.68 7.75 25.21
C ARG A 86 22.08 7.71 23.74
N ILE A 87 22.32 6.52 23.23
CA ILE A 87 22.59 6.27 21.81
C ILE A 87 21.25 5.97 21.13
N THR A 88 20.92 6.72 20.12
CA THR A 88 19.72 6.49 19.32
C THR A 88 20.09 6.39 17.85
N GLY A 89 19.34 5.60 17.10
CA GLY A 89 19.62 5.42 15.70
C GLY A 89 18.57 4.61 14.99
N PHE A 90 18.91 4.29 13.76
CA PHE A 90 18.16 3.37 12.91
C PHE A 90 19.04 2.19 12.55
N ILE A 91 18.43 1.02 12.46
CA ILE A 91 19.06 -0.16 11.92
C ILE A 91 18.32 -0.57 10.64
N TYR A 92 19.08 -1.04 9.67
CA TYR A 92 18.60 -1.46 8.36
C TYR A 92 19.01 -2.90 8.13
N LEU A 93 18.04 -3.74 7.74
CA LEU A 93 18.27 -5.14 7.38
C LEU A 93 18.17 -5.30 5.87
N THR A 94 19.15 -5.96 5.30
CA THR A 94 19.09 -6.36 3.89
C THR A 94 18.50 -7.76 3.71
N SER A 95 18.04 -8.05 2.50
CA SER A 95 17.53 -9.37 2.12
C SER A 95 18.55 -10.51 2.32
N PHE A 96 19.84 -10.19 2.33
CA PHE A 96 20.92 -11.15 2.60
C PHE A 96 21.38 -11.19 4.06
N GLY A 97 20.60 -10.59 4.96
CA GLY A 97 20.84 -10.65 6.40
C GLY A 97 21.92 -9.73 6.91
N LYS A 98 22.42 -8.80 6.10
CA LYS A 98 23.37 -7.79 6.59
C LYS A 98 22.62 -6.71 7.33
N LEU A 99 23.18 -6.33 8.47
CA LEU A 99 22.70 -5.26 9.32
C LEU A 99 23.61 -4.06 9.24
N TYR A 100 23.01 -2.90 9.03
CA TYR A 100 23.67 -1.60 9.03
C TYR A 100 22.99 -0.67 10.01
N LYS A 101 23.75 0.21 10.66
CA LYS A 101 23.24 1.21 11.59
C LYS A 101 23.57 2.63 11.15
N LEU A 102 22.69 3.54 11.53
CA LEU A 102 22.89 4.98 11.45
C LEU A 102 22.60 5.56 12.83
N GLU A 103 23.61 6.00 13.54
CA GLU A 103 23.51 6.50 14.91
C GLU A 103 23.52 8.03 14.97
N ASN A 104 23.06 8.55 16.08
CA ASN A 104 23.15 9.98 16.37
C ASN A 104 24.60 10.40 16.60
N LYS A 105 24.97 11.54 16.03
CA LYS A 105 26.27 12.17 16.26
C LYS A 105 26.34 12.81 17.65
N ASN A 106 25.22 13.35 18.11
CA ASN A 106 25.02 13.90 19.43
C ASN A 106 23.52 13.87 19.77
N PRO A 107 23.06 14.22 20.98
CA PRO A 107 21.64 14.12 21.36
C PRO A 107 20.67 14.89 20.47
N GLN A 108 21.14 15.86 19.69
CA GLN A 108 20.29 16.75 18.89
C GLN A 108 20.45 16.52 17.38
N LYS A 109 21.39 15.68 16.95
CA LYS A 109 21.70 15.51 15.52
C LYS A 109 21.97 14.05 15.18
N LEU A 110 21.20 13.53 14.22
CA LEU A 110 21.49 12.25 13.60
C LEU A 110 22.82 12.31 12.84
N GLY A 111 23.59 11.23 12.90
CA GLY A 111 24.80 11.06 12.10
C GLY A 111 24.48 10.92 10.61
N ASN A 112 25.52 10.85 9.81
CA ASN A 112 25.43 10.62 8.37
C ASN A 112 26.32 9.45 7.91
N ASN A 113 26.87 8.71 8.85
CA ASN A 113 27.73 7.55 8.57
C ASN A 113 26.93 6.26 8.78
N ILE A 114 26.90 5.42 7.74
CA ILE A 114 26.30 4.09 7.79
C ILE A 114 27.39 3.09 8.14
N GLU A 115 27.21 2.37 9.22
CA GLU A 115 28.16 1.38 9.72
C GLU A 115 27.58 -0.03 9.60
N PHE A 116 28.39 -0.97 9.14
CA PHE A 116 28.07 -2.39 9.17
C PHE A 116 28.14 -2.91 10.61
N VAL A 117 27.10 -3.65 11.03
CA VAL A 117 27.03 -4.22 12.38
C VAL A 117 27.39 -5.70 12.37
N THR A 118 26.63 -6.49 11.63
CA THR A 118 26.81 -7.94 11.56
C THR A 118 26.05 -8.50 10.35
N GLN A 119 26.25 -9.78 10.07
CA GLN A 119 25.40 -10.55 9.15
C GLN A 119 24.74 -11.68 9.93
N ILE A 120 23.41 -11.66 10.03
CA ILE A 120 22.62 -12.60 10.81
C ILE A 120 22.81 -14.04 10.31
N SER A 121 22.69 -14.22 9.00
CA SER A 121 22.92 -15.51 8.33
C SER A 121 23.40 -15.29 6.89
N LYS A 122 24.25 -16.20 6.42
CA LYS A 122 24.75 -16.19 5.03
C LYS A 122 23.89 -17.02 4.08
N THR A 123 23.00 -17.86 4.62
CA THR A 123 22.24 -18.84 3.85
C THR A 123 20.74 -18.56 3.78
N GLN A 124 20.27 -17.60 4.57
CA GLN A 124 18.85 -17.25 4.66
C GLN A 124 18.53 -15.94 3.94
N LYS A 125 17.40 -15.90 3.27
CA LYS A 125 16.82 -14.65 2.75
C LYS A 125 15.85 -14.07 3.78
N PHE A 126 16.05 -12.81 4.11
CA PHE A 126 15.23 -12.08 5.09
C PHE A 126 14.18 -11.23 4.38
N ILE A 127 13.03 -11.07 5.03
CA ILE A 127 11.89 -10.30 4.51
C ILE A 127 11.39 -9.23 5.47
N SER A 128 11.77 -9.29 6.75
CA SER A 128 11.26 -8.36 7.75
C SER A 128 12.22 -8.17 8.90
N LEU A 129 12.20 -6.96 9.48
CA LEU A 129 12.88 -6.59 10.71
C LEU A 129 11.86 -5.92 11.64
N GLY A 130 11.77 -6.39 12.87
CA GLY A 130 10.91 -5.86 13.91
C GLY A 130 11.69 -5.43 15.15
N ARG A 131 11.09 -4.57 15.95
CA ARG A 131 11.56 -4.20 17.29
C ARG A 131 10.39 -4.13 18.24
N THR A 132 10.58 -4.61 19.45
CA THR A 132 9.69 -4.37 20.58
C THR A 132 10.49 -3.93 21.81
N THR A 133 9.83 -3.28 22.75
CA THR A 133 10.40 -2.91 24.05
C THR A 133 9.67 -3.65 25.14
N TYR A 134 10.36 -3.94 26.23
CA TYR A 134 9.80 -4.63 27.37
C TYR A 134 10.07 -3.85 28.66
N GLY A 135 9.05 -3.75 29.51
CA GLY A 135 9.13 -2.95 30.74
C GLY A 135 9.21 -1.45 30.45
N ASP A 136 10.09 -0.75 31.15
CA ASP A 136 10.24 0.71 31.07
C ASP A 136 11.02 1.19 29.82
N ASP A 137 10.83 0.55 28.65
CA ASP A 137 11.52 0.87 27.40
C ASP A 137 13.06 0.69 27.43
N ILE A 138 13.61 0.07 28.48
CA ILE A 138 15.05 -0.12 28.63
C ILE A 138 15.52 -1.34 27.88
N THR A 139 14.78 -2.45 27.97
CA THR A 139 15.10 -3.67 27.27
C THR A 139 14.42 -3.71 25.91
N GLN A 140 15.20 -3.93 24.87
CA GLN A 140 14.72 -3.98 23.49
C GLN A 140 15.00 -5.36 22.90
N PHE A 141 14.01 -5.88 22.20
CA PHE A 141 14.12 -7.11 21.43
C PHE A 141 13.96 -6.80 19.96
N PHE A 142 14.86 -7.33 19.17
CA PHE A 142 14.84 -7.25 17.72
C PHE A 142 14.52 -8.62 17.16
N THR A 143 13.70 -8.63 16.11
CA THR A 143 13.31 -9.86 15.41
C THR A 143 13.59 -9.68 13.92
N ALA A 144 14.17 -10.69 13.30
CA ALA A 144 14.35 -10.76 11.86
C ALA A 144 13.72 -12.04 11.35
N VAL A 145 12.86 -11.93 10.34
CA VAL A 145 12.10 -13.04 9.76
C VAL A 145 12.62 -13.35 8.37
N THR A 146 12.79 -14.64 8.10
CA THR A 146 13.24 -15.11 6.79
C THR A 146 12.05 -15.47 5.88
N GLU A 147 12.31 -15.57 4.59
CA GLU A 147 11.35 -16.05 3.59
C GLU A 147 10.85 -17.47 3.90
N SER A 148 11.69 -18.30 4.53
CA SER A 148 11.34 -19.66 4.97
C SER A 148 10.61 -19.74 6.32
N GLY A 149 10.28 -18.60 6.94
CA GLY A 149 9.55 -18.54 8.22
C GLY A 149 10.43 -18.62 9.46
N LYS A 150 11.75 -18.73 9.36
CA LYS A 150 12.62 -18.73 10.53
C LYS A 150 12.66 -17.35 11.17
N ILE A 151 12.61 -17.32 12.50
CA ILE A 151 12.67 -16.10 13.30
C ILE A 151 13.99 -16.08 14.06
N PHE A 152 14.77 -15.05 13.81
CA PHE A 152 15.98 -14.72 14.56
C PHE A 152 15.69 -13.59 15.53
N THR A 153 16.28 -13.66 16.72
CA THR A 153 16.11 -12.64 17.76
C THR A 153 17.45 -12.15 18.28
N SER A 154 17.48 -10.90 18.72
CA SER A 154 18.66 -10.24 19.32
C SER A 154 18.21 -9.18 20.32
N GLU A 155 19.03 -8.93 21.36
CA GLU A 155 18.89 -7.83 22.32
C GLU A 155 19.95 -6.75 22.12
N ASP A 156 21.06 -7.10 21.44
CA ASP A 156 22.25 -6.24 21.30
C ASP A 156 22.57 -5.84 19.85
N LEU A 157 21.78 -6.34 18.88
CA LEU A 157 21.97 -6.18 17.43
C LEU A 157 23.20 -6.90 16.86
N LYS A 158 24.05 -7.49 17.68
CA LYS A 158 25.28 -8.17 17.29
C LYS A 158 25.14 -9.67 17.28
N SER A 159 24.53 -10.20 18.35
CA SER A 159 24.31 -11.62 18.59
C SER A 159 22.89 -11.98 18.21
N TRP A 160 22.71 -12.88 17.24
CA TRP A 160 21.40 -13.29 16.73
C TRP A 160 21.26 -14.80 16.87
N ASN A 161 20.13 -15.22 17.43
CA ASN A 161 19.81 -16.62 17.63
C ASN A 161 18.53 -16.99 16.88
N GLU A 162 18.51 -18.13 16.20
CA GLU A 162 17.30 -18.72 15.66
C GLU A 162 16.43 -19.19 16.83
N ASN A 163 15.27 -18.61 17.01
CA ASN A 163 14.44 -18.81 18.20
C ASN A 163 13.13 -19.53 17.91
N ALA A 164 12.59 -19.39 16.72
CA ALA A 164 11.32 -19.99 16.32
C ALA A 164 11.23 -20.16 14.81
N ASN A 165 10.24 -20.93 14.38
CA ASN A 165 9.90 -21.09 12.97
C ASN A 165 8.38 -21.01 12.79
N ILE A 166 7.93 -20.17 11.87
CA ILE A 166 6.54 -20.10 11.44
C ILE A 166 6.33 -21.21 10.40
N PRO A 167 5.39 -22.15 10.58
CA PRO A 167 5.13 -23.19 9.59
C PRO A 167 4.47 -22.55 8.36
N ILE A 168 5.27 -22.22 7.36
CA ILE A 168 4.78 -21.73 6.07
C ILE A 168 4.62 -22.96 5.17
N SER A 169 3.37 -23.26 4.79
CA SER A 169 3.11 -24.27 3.75
C SER A 169 3.31 -23.63 2.38
N ASN A 170 4.21 -24.15 1.60
CA ASN A 170 4.35 -23.85 0.18
C ASN A 170 3.30 -24.62 -0.64
#